data_6b577853c8efe7c0dc51fd8721c0d51a
#
_entry.id   6b577853c8efe7c0dc51fd8721c0d51a
#
_cell.length_a   1.000
_cell.length_b   1.000
_cell.length_c   1.000
_cell.angle_alpha   90.00
_cell.angle_beta   90.00
_cell.angle_gamma   90.00
#
_symmetry.space_group_name_H-M   'P 1'
#
loop_
_entity.id
_entity.type
_entity.pdbx_description
1 polymer ?
#
loop_
_entity_poly.entity_id
_entity_poly.type
_entity_poly.pdbx_seq_one_letter_code
_entity_poly.pdbx_strand_id
1 'polypeptide(L)'
;MRAYTPKDDVQKKPYYTDRYWVAPQVAKSDVSEDAVFAADLEAIKAAFDVLDAYIQVGQMVVVINAADNYGVIELMKNTLEYNQLSELSAIDWLAQEGKFEIFYQMLSMSKRKRIRVKCKIGEKESIQSVSSLFRSADWSEREMYDMFGVVINNHPFMKRILMPDDWEGFPLRKTYPLQGDEFAQWYEVDKLFGKEARDIIGPEIRDSARVDRYDTERFARLGHEVPRGADISQGEPDTPLCYQESGGVFLIEKFDAEKSVVISDRDR
;
A
#
# COMPACT_ATOMS: atom_id res chain seq x y z
N MET A 1 -20.75 4.51 13.29
CA MET A 1 -19.41 5.04 12.95
C MET A 1 -18.95 5.96 14.04
N ARG A 2 -17.75 5.79 14.55
CA ARG A 2 -17.19 6.69 15.55
C ARG A 2 -16.64 7.92 14.85
N ALA A 3 -17.09 9.10 15.23
CA ALA A 3 -16.57 10.34 14.69
C ALA A 3 -15.09 10.50 15.04
N TYR A 4 -14.27 10.86 14.08
CA TYR A 4 -12.87 11.21 14.33
C TYR A 4 -12.81 12.52 15.12
N THR A 5 -12.13 12.49 16.22
CA THR A 5 -11.83 13.69 16.99
C THR A 5 -10.32 13.94 16.88
N PRO A 6 -9.88 15.03 16.26
CA PRO A 6 -8.46 15.37 16.22
C PRO A 6 -7.88 15.45 17.63
N LYS A 7 -6.67 14.95 17.79
CA LYS A 7 -5.94 15.04 19.05
C LYS A 7 -4.82 16.03 18.92
N ASP A 8 -4.70 16.87 19.93
CA ASP A 8 -3.73 17.97 19.93
C ASP A 8 -2.29 17.46 19.93
N ASP A 9 -2.05 16.27 20.47
CA ASP A 9 -0.73 15.66 20.48
C ASP A 9 -0.82 14.15 20.33
N VAL A 10 -0.54 13.69 19.12
CA VAL A 10 -0.55 12.27 18.77
C VAL A 10 0.62 11.52 19.40
N GLN A 11 1.71 12.20 19.70
CA GLN A 11 2.92 11.59 20.24
C GLN A 11 2.84 11.30 21.74
N LYS A 12 1.99 12.01 22.46
CA LYS A 12 1.78 11.78 23.91
C LYS A 12 1.12 10.45 24.25
N LYS A 13 0.54 9.78 23.26
CA LYS A 13 -0.15 8.52 23.48
C LYS A 13 0.41 7.42 22.59
N PRO A 14 1.43 6.71 23.01
CA PRO A 14 1.91 5.53 22.31
C PRO A 14 0.84 4.43 22.22
N TYR A 15 -0.20 4.51 23.07
CA TYR A 15 -1.38 3.65 23.01
C TYR A 15 -2.57 4.48 22.54
N TYR A 16 -2.87 4.35 21.28
CA TYR A 16 -4.08 4.94 20.75
C TYR A 16 -5.27 4.17 21.31
N THR A 17 -6.05 4.83 22.12
CA THR A 17 -7.41 4.35 22.44
C THR A 17 -8.26 4.31 21.17
N ASP A 18 -7.82 5.00 20.14
CA ASP A 18 -8.45 5.06 18.82
C ASP A 18 -7.69 4.20 17.79
N ARG A 19 -7.27 3.01 18.20
CA ARG A 19 -6.68 2.02 17.28
C ARG A 19 -7.53 1.74 16.05
N TYR A 20 -8.79 2.06 16.14
CA TYR A 20 -9.77 1.89 15.08
C TYR A 20 -10.18 3.24 14.48
N TRP A 21 -9.20 4.09 14.21
CA TRP A 21 -9.49 5.28 13.45
C TRP A 21 -10.06 4.88 12.10
N VAL A 22 -11.33 5.20 11.91
CA VAL A 22 -11.99 5.03 10.63
C VAL A 22 -11.92 6.38 9.93
N ALA A 23 -11.22 6.42 8.80
CA ALA A 23 -11.18 7.62 7.99
C ALA A 23 -12.60 8.09 7.66
N PRO A 24 -12.90 9.38 7.75
CA PRO A 24 -14.20 9.89 7.37
C PRO A 24 -14.47 9.51 5.91
N GLN A 25 -15.63 8.92 5.68
CA GLN A 25 -16.04 8.62 4.30
C GLN A 25 -16.36 9.94 3.62
N VAL A 26 -15.71 10.17 2.49
CA VAL A 26 -16.04 11.31 1.64
C VAL A 26 -17.41 11.07 1.02
N ALA A 27 -18.27 12.08 1.13
CA ALA A 27 -19.62 12.01 0.57
C ALA A 27 -19.55 11.76 -0.94
N LYS A 28 -20.48 10.94 -1.40
CA LYS A 28 -20.75 10.73 -2.82
C LYS A 28 -21.92 11.58 -3.21
N SER A 29 -21.87 12.21 -4.38
CA SER A 29 -23.02 12.89 -4.97
C SER A 29 -23.39 12.27 -6.32
N ASP A 30 -24.58 12.59 -6.78
CA ASP A 30 -25.09 12.05 -8.03
C ASP A 30 -24.39 12.68 -9.24
N VAL A 31 -24.22 11.89 -10.31
CA VAL A 31 -23.54 12.35 -11.53
C VAL A 31 -24.35 13.45 -12.24
N SER A 32 -25.67 13.52 -12.04
CA SER A 32 -26.53 14.56 -12.61
C SER A 32 -26.24 15.98 -12.11
N GLU A 33 -25.50 16.13 -11.02
CA GLU A 33 -25.07 17.43 -10.52
C GLU A 33 -24.09 18.15 -11.48
N ASP A 34 -23.42 17.41 -12.36
CA ASP A 34 -22.49 17.96 -13.35
C ASP A 34 -22.91 17.54 -14.76
N ALA A 35 -23.34 18.50 -15.56
CA ALA A 35 -23.86 18.26 -16.91
C ALA A 35 -22.83 17.60 -17.85
N VAL A 36 -21.54 17.88 -17.68
CA VAL A 36 -20.48 17.25 -18.49
C VAL A 36 -20.34 15.78 -18.12
N PHE A 37 -20.31 15.47 -16.83
CA PHE A 37 -20.22 14.10 -16.36
C PHE A 37 -21.49 13.29 -16.70
N ALA A 38 -22.68 13.92 -16.63
CA ALA A 38 -23.91 13.28 -17.02
C ALA A 38 -23.90 12.87 -18.50
N ALA A 39 -23.48 13.77 -19.40
CA ALA A 39 -23.36 13.48 -20.83
C ALA A 39 -22.32 12.38 -21.12
N ASP A 40 -21.17 12.44 -20.43
CA ASP A 40 -20.12 11.43 -20.58
C ASP A 40 -20.60 10.05 -20.07
N LEU A 41 -21.32 10.01 -18.95
CA LEU A 41 -21.89 8.77 -18.41
C LEU A 41 -22.92 8.15 -19.35
N GLU A 42 -23.80 8.96 -19.94
CA GLU A 42 -24.77 8.49 -20.93
C GLU A 42 -24.09 7.87 -22.16
N ALA A 43 -23.02 8.50 -22.63
CA ALA A 43 -22.24 7.93 -23.74
C ALA A 43 -21.56 6.60 -23.36
N ILE A 44 -21.07 6.45 -22.13
CA ILE A 44 -20.50 5.18 -21.66
C ILE A 44 -21.61 4.12 -21.55
N LYS A 45 -22.75 4.45 -20.93
CA LYS A 45 -23.88 3.54 -20.76
C LYS A 45 -24.51 3.09 -22.08
N ALA A 46 -24.39 3.91 -23.12
CA ALA A 46 -24.88 3.53 -24.44
C ALA A 46 -24.09 2.37 -25.08
N ALA A 47 -22.85 2.16 -24.66
CA ALA A 47 -21.96 1.17 -25.24
C ALA A 47 -21.59 0.03 -24.28
N PHE A 48 -21.62 0.29 -22.98
CA PHE A 48 -21.12 -0.64 -21.94
C PHE A 48 -22.02 -0.66 -20.71
N ASP A 49 -22.01 -1.79 -20.00
CA ASP A 49 -22.70 -1.92 -18.72
C ASP A 49 -21.91 -1.21 -17.60
N VAL A 50 -22.57 -0.24 -16.98
CA VAL A 50 -22.04 0.49 -15.82
C VAL A 50 -22.68 -0.03 -14.55
N LEU A 51 -21.87 -0.56 -13.65
CA LEU A 51 -22.34 -1.15 -12.39
C LEU A 51 -22.69 -0.08 -11.35
N ASP A 52 -21.89 0.98 -11.28
CA ASP A 52 -22.10 2.12 -10.37
C ASP A 52 -21.46 3.38 -10.96
N ALA A 53 -22.02 4.54 -10.67
CA ALA A 53 -21.43 5.82 -11.06
C ALA A 53 -21.82 6.91 -10.05
N TYR A 54 -20.84 7.68 -9.62
CA TYR A 54 -21.03 8.76 -8.66
C TYR A 54 -19.92 9.83 -8.79
N ILE A 55 -20.15 10.99 -8.24
CA ILE A 55 -19.12 12.02 -8.08
C ILE A 55 -18.55 11.94 -6.67
N GLN A 56 -17.23 11.94 -6.57
CA GLN A 56 -16.52 11.98 -5.31
C GLN A 56 -15.29 12.90 -5.44
N VAL A 57 -15.14 13.86 -4.54
CA VAL A 57 -14.05 14.87 -4.57
C VAL A 57 -13.98 15.58 -5.93
N GLY A 58 -15.13 15.91 -6.52
CA GLY A 58 -15.20 16.62 -7.79
C GLY A 58 -14.75 15.80 -9.02
N GLN A 59 -14.66 14.48 -8.89
CA GLN A 59 -14.32 13.55 -9.97
C GLN A 59 -15.44 12.55 -10.14
N MET A 60 -15.78 12.24 -11.38
CA MET A 60 -16.69 11.12 -11.65
C MET A 60 -15.95 9.80 -11.45
N VAL A 61 -16.56 8.90 -10.73
CA VAL A 61 -16.12 7.51 -10.58
C VAL A 61 -17.12 6.62 -11.30
N VAL A 62 -16.63 5.76 -12.17
CA VAL A 62 -17.43 4.80 -12.94
C VAL A 62 -16.92 3.41 -12.63
N VAL A 63 -17.81 2.52 -12.22
CA VAL A 63 -17.51 1.11 -11.94
C VAL A 63 -18.04 0.26 -13.09
N ILE A 64 -17.17 -0.54 -13.68
CA ILE A 64 -17.46 -1.36 -14.86
C ILE A 64 -17.09 -2.83 -14.64
N ASN A 65 -17.51 -3.69 -15.54
CA ASN A 65 -17.01 -5.05 -15.60
C ASN A 65 -15.56 -5.08 -16.11
N ALA A 66 -14.75 -5.97 -15.56
CA ALA A 66 -13.34 -6.07 -15.94
C ALA A 66 -13.13 -6.44 -17.43
N ALA A 67 -14.07 -7.19 -18.01
CA ALA A 67 -14.01 -7.57 -19.41
C ALA A 67 -14.10 -6.35 -20.37
N ASP A 68 -14.76 -5.29 -19.93
CA ASP A 68 -15.02 -4.10 -20.74
C ASP A 68 -13.94 -3.02 -20.60
N ASN A 69 -12.89 -3.26 -19.78
CA ASN A 69 -11.89 -2.25 -19.43
C ASN A 69 -11.28 -1.58 -20.67
N TYR A 70 -10.82 -2.37 -21.65
CA TYR A 70 -10.18 -1.86 -22.86
C TYR A 70 -11.15 -0.99 -23.68
N GLY A 71 -12.37 -1.49 -23.93
CA GLY A 71 -13.37 -0.79 -24.73
C GLY A 71 -13.81 0.53 -24.09
N VAL A 72 -14.03 0.53 -22.76
CA VAL A 72 -14.40 1.75 -22.03
C VAL A 72 -13.26 2.78 -22.10
N ILE A 73 -12.03 2.38 -21.85
CA ILE A 73 -10.87 3.29 -21.92
C ILE A 73 -10.64 3.82 -23.35
N GLU A 74 -10.86 2.98 -24.36
CA GLU A 74 -10.80 3.38 -25.77
C GLU A 74 -11.88 4.42 -26.12
N LEU A 75 -13.14 4.19 -25.70
CA LEU A 75 -14.24 5.14 -25.87
C LEU A 75 -13.92 6.48 -25.20
N MET A 76 -13.45 6.42 -23.95
CA MET A 76 -13.10 7.61 -23.18
C MET A 76 -11.99 8.42 -23.83
N LYS A 77 -10.97 7.75 -24.38
CA LYS A 77 -9.88 8.40 -25.08
C LYS A 77 -10.32 9.04 -26.39
N ASN A 78 -10.97 8.24 -27.26
CA ASN A 78 -11.20 8.62 -28.64
C ASN A 78 -12.45 9.49 -28.84
N THR A 79 -13.49 9.30 -28.00
CA THR A 79 -14.78 9.96 -28.15
C THR A 79 -15.01 11.02 -27.07
N LEU A 80 -14.65 10.73 -25.81
CA LEU A 80 -14.94 11.61 -24.69
C LEU A 80 -13.75 12.52 -24.32
N GLU A 81 -12.69 12.51 -25.11
CA GLU A 81 -11.51 13.40 -24.96
C GLU A 81 -10.74 13.25 -23.64
N TYR A 82 -10.84 12.11 -22.97
CA TYR A 82 -9.98 11.81 -21.82
C TYR A 82 -8.65 11.24 -22.30
N ASN A 83 -7.82 12.12 -22.83
CA ASN A 83 -6.62 11.78 -23.59
C ASN A 83 -5.34 11.65 -22.75
N GLN A 84 -5.44 11.78 -21.43
CA GLN A 84 -4.32 11.56 -20.51
C GLN A 84 -4.71 10.51 -19.46
N LEU A 85 -3.95 9.43 -19.41
CA LEU A 85 -3.96 8.47 -18.31
C LEU A 85 -2.92 8.92 -17.29
N SER A 86 -3.39 9.42 -16.14
CA SER A 86 -2.55 9.98 -15.10
C SER A 86 -2.03 8.92 -14.14
N GLU A 87 -2.84 7.90 -13.88
CA GLU A 87 -2.54 6.84 -12.91
C GLU A 87 -3.27 5.56 -13.31
N LEU A 88 -2.61 4.44 -13.08
CA LEU A 88 -3.17 3.10 -13.18
C LEU A 88 -2.51 2.23 -12.11
N SER A 89 -3.32 1.64 -11.25
CA SER A 89 -2.83 0.73 -10.21
C SER A 89 -3.93 -0.19 -9.71
N ALA A 90 -3.59 -1.07 -8.77
CA ALA A 90 -4.51 -1.97 -8.11
C ALA A 90 -4.62 -1.67 -6.61
N ILE A 91 -5.76 -2.02 -6.04
CA ILE A 91 -6.00 -2.03 -4.60
C ILE A 91 -6.31 -3.47 -4.20
N ASP A 92 -5.62 -3.93 -3.18
CA ASP A 92 -5.80 -5.28 -2.66
C ASP A 92 -6.98 -5.35 -1.69
N TRP A 93 -8.06 -6.01 -2.11
CA TRP A 93 -9.22 -6.39 -1.32
C TRP A 93 -9.33 -7.92 -1.13
N LEU A 94 -8.23 -8.65 -1.35
CA LEU A 94 -8.26 -10.12 -1.29
C LEU A 94 -8.75 -10.63 0.05
N ALA A 95 -8.32 -10.02 1.15
CA ALA A 95 -8.71 -10.45 2.49
C ALA A 95 -10.20 -10.21 2.79
N GLN A 96 -10.82 -9.21 2.20
CA GLN A 96 -12.21 -8.82 2.43
C GLN A 96 -13.17 -9.39 1.39
N GLU A 97 -12.78 -9.31 0.12
CA GLU A 97 -13.67 -9.61 -1.01
C GLU A 97 -13.14 -10.71 -1.93
N GLY A 98 -11.91 -11.18 -1.73
CA GLY A 98 -11.23 -12.10 -2.64
C GLY A 98 -10.91 -11.51 -4.02
N LYS A 99 -10.80 -10.19 -4.12
CA LYS A 99 -10.66 -9.47 -5.39
C LYS A 99 -9.61 -8.36 -5.30
N PHE A 100 -9.05 -8.04 -6.45
CA PHE A 100 -8.35 -6.77 -6.68
C PHE A 100 -9.32 -5.75 -7.29
N GLU A 101 -9.23 -4.49 -6.85
CA GLU A 101 -9.86 -3.35 -7.51
C GLU A 101 -8.80 -2.66 -8.36
N ILE A 102 -8.97 -2.65 -9.66
CA ILE A 102 -8.09 -1.93 -10.59
C ILE A 102 -8.73 -0.60 -10.91
N PHE A 103 -7.95 0.47 -10.92
CA PHE A 103 -8.45 1.79 -11.24
C PHE A 103 -7.58 2.48 -12.29
N TYR A 104 -8.25 3.23 -13.15
CA TYR A 104 -7.67 4.07 -14.17
C TYR A 104 -8.07 5.51 -13.88
N GLN A 105 -7.08 6.36 -13.63
CA GLN A 105 -7.31 7.78 -13.39
C GLN A 105 -7.04 8.55 -14.68
N MET A 106 -8.07 9.11 -15.28
CA MET A 106 -7.99 9.79 -16.56
C MET A 106 -8.32 11.28 -16.44
N LEU A 107 -7.71 12.06 -17.30
CA LEU A 107 -7.89 13.51 -17.35
C LEU A 107 -8.22 13.95 -18.79
N SER A 108 -9.23 14.79 -18.90
CA SER A 108 -9.50 15.58 -20.10
C SER A 108 -9.01 17.01 -19.88
N MET A 109 -8.03 17.43 -20.68
CA MET A 109 -7.51 18.80 -20.63
C MET A 109 -8.51 19.81 -21.20
N SER A 110 -9.24 19.43 -22.25
CA SER A 110 -10.24 20.28 -22.90
C SER A 110 -11.43 20.57 -21.96
N LYS A 111 -11.96 19.52 -21.34
CA LYS A 111 -13.09 19.60 -20.40
C LYS A 111 -12.66 20.06 -19.00
N ARG A 112 -11.37 19.99 -18.66
CA ARG A 112 -10.83 20.20 -17.30
C ARG A 112 -11.51 19.29 -16.27
N LYS A 113 -11.77 18.04 -16.66
CA LYS A 113 -12.45 17.05 -15.85
C LYS A 113 -11.59 15.82 -15.65
N ARG A 114 -11.71 15.23 -14.46
CA ARG A 114 -11.08 13.96 -14.11
C ARG A 114 -12.13 12.88 -13.92
N ILE A 115 -11.79 11.70 -14.38
CA ILE A 115 -12.62 10.51 -14.25
C ILE A 115 -11.77 9.39 -13.67
N ARG A 116 -12.39 8.59 -12.82
CA ARG A 116 -11.79 7.35 -12.33
C ARG A 116 -12.67 6.18 -12.79
N VAL A 117 -12.11 5.33 -13.60
CA VAL A 117 -12.74 4.06 -13.97
C VAL A 117 -12.24 2.99 -13.02
N LYS A 118 -13.13 2.17 -12.48
CA LYS A 118 -12.83 1.08 -11.57
C LYS A 118 -13.41 -0.23 -12.09
N CYS A 119 -12.66 -1.30 -11.92
CA CYS A 119 -13.18 -2.66 -12.12
C CYS A 119 -12.60 -3.60 -11.07
N LYS A 120 -13.30 -4.69 -10.81
CA LYS A 120 -12.85 -5.71 -9.86
C LYS A 120 -12.57 -7.02 -10.59
N ILE A 121 -11.43 -7.64 -10.26
CA ILE A 121 -11.04 -8.96 -10.77
C ILE A 121 -10.75 -9.91 -9.62
N GLY A 122 -10.97 -11.19 -9.81
CA GLY A 122 -10.54 -12.24 -8.88
C GLY A 122 -9.04 -12.43 -8.91
N GLU A 123 -8.50 -13.07 -7.88
CA GLU A 123 -7.04 -13.29 -7.75
C GLU A 123 -6.39 -13.99 -8.95
N LYS A 124 -7.12 -14.94 -9.56
CA LYS A 124 -6.64 -15.72 -10.70
C LYS A 124 -7.14 -15.22 -12.05
N GLU A 125 -7.90 -14.17 -12.05
CA GLU A 125 -8.40 -13.55 -13.27
C GLU A 125 -7.35 -12.62 -13.86
N SER A 126 -7.54 -12.32 -15.14
CA SER A 126 -6.66 -11.42 -15.89
C SER A 126 -7.42 -10.24 -16.45
N ILE A 127 -6.70 -9.16 -16.72
CA ILE A 127 -7.26 -7.97 -17.34
C ILE A 127 -6.57 -7.67 -18.66
N GLN A 128 -7.25 -6.99 -19.56
CA GLN A 128 -6.67 -6.59 -20.85
C GLN A 128 -5.75 -5.38 -20.68
N SER A 129 -4.57 -5.42 -21.30
CA SER A 129 -3.65 -4.28 -21.33
C SER A 129 -4.25 -3.09 -22.10
N VAL A 130 -4.03 -1.89 -21.57
CA VAL A 130 -4.34 -0.62 -22.22
C VAL A 130 -3.10 0.13 -22.73
N SER A 131 -1.94 -0.53 -22.72
CA SER A 131 -0.66 0.06 -23.17
C SER A 131 -0.66 0.47 -24.64
N SER A 132 -1.46 -0.18 -25.48
CA SER A 132 -1.69 0.23 -26.86
C SER A 132 -2.45 1.57 -26.99
N LEU A 133 -3.28 1.88 -26.02
CA LEU A 133 -3.99 3.15 -25.95
C LEU A 133 -3.14 4.25 -25.31
N PHE A 134 -2.47 3.94 -24.22
CA PHE A 134 -1.65 4.89 -23.47
C PHE A 134 -0.27 4.32 -23.16
N ARG A 135 0.78 4.95 -23.65
CA ARG A 135 2.15 4.51 -23.38
C ARG A 135 2.51 4.56 -21.90
N SER A 136 1.88 5.47 -21.12
CA SER A 136 2.06 5.54 -19.66
C SER A 136 1.58 4.27 -18.94
N ALA A 137 0.66 3.54 -19.53
CA ALA A 137 0.14 2.30 -18.96
C ALA A 137 1.19 1.18 -18.92
N ASP A 138 2.14 1.14 -19.87
CA ASP A 138 3.16 0.09 -19.95
C ASP A 138 3.85 -0.13 -18.60
N TRP A 139 4.41 0.89 -18.02
CA TRP A 139 5.14 0.77 -16.75
C TRP A 139 4.21 0.56 -15.56
N SER A 140 3.08 1.23 -15.54
CA SER A 140 2.08 1.08 -14.46
C SER A 140 1.47 -0.32 -14.43
N GLU A 141 1.24 -0.94 -15.59
CA GLU A 141 0.78 -2.32 -15.70
C GLU A 141 1.87 -3.31 -15.22
N ARG A 142 3.12 -3.08 -15.59
CA ARG A 142 4.26 -3.87 -15.10
C ARG A 142 4.42 -3.76 -13.58
N GLU A 143 4.27 -2.55 -13.03
CA GLU A 143 4.29 -2.33 -11.59
C GLU A 143 3.13 -3.06 -10.90
N MET A 144 1.93 -2.99 -11.46
CA MET A 144 0.76 -3.69 -10.93
C MET A 144 0.96 -5.21 -10.93
N TYR A 145 1.55 -5.77 -11.98
CA TYR A 145 1.97 -7.17 -12.00
C TYR A 145 3.04 -7.44 -10.94
N ASP A 146 4.08 -6.63 -10.88
CA ASP A 146 5.24 -6.84 -10.01
C ASP A 146 4.87 -6.79 -8.53
N MET A 147 4.01 -5.85 -8.14
CA MET A 147 3.65 -5.58 -6.75
C MET A 147 2.46 -6.42 -6.24
N PHE A 148 1.47 -6.68 -7.09
CA PHE A 148 0.23 -7.36 -6.70
C PHE A 148 0.05 -8.74 -7.35
N GLY A 149 0.74 -9.01 -8.44
CA GLY A 149 0.59 -10.24 -9.20
C GLY A 149 -0.67 -10.29 -10.06
N VAL A 150 -1.16 -9.12 -10.49
CA VAL A 150 -2.28 -9.03 -11.43
C VAL A 150 -1.81 -9.46 -12.81
N VAL A 151 -2.47 -10.44 -13.40
CA VAL A 151 -2.16 -10.94 -14.74
C VAL A 151 -2.76 -10.01 -15.79
N ILE A 152 -1.93 -9.53 -16.72
CA ILE A 152 -2.35 -8.59 -17.76
C ILE A 152 -2.14 -9.21 -19.12
N ASN A 153 -3.24 -9.40 -19.85
CA ASN A 153 -3.21 -10.00 -21.17
C ASN A 153 -2.77 -8.98 -22.23
N ASN A 154 -2.05 -9.48 -23.23
CA ASN A 154 -1.61 -8.70 -24.41
C ASN A 154 -0.75 -7.48 -24.08
N HIS A 155 -0.07 -7.50 -22.96
CA HIS A 155 0.96 -6.51 -22.66
C HIS A 155 2.21 -6.80 -23.54
N PRO A 156 2.81 -5.79 -24.17
CA PRO A 156 3.91 -6.02 -25.12
C PRO A 156 5.17 -6.59 -24.47
N PHE A 157 5.41 -6.27 -23.21
CA PHE A 157 6.60 -6.68 -22.48
C PHE A 157 6.32 -6.85 -20.99
N MET A 158 5.66 -7.96 -20.62
CA MET A 158 5.33 -8.23 -19.22
C MET A 158 6.54 -8.81 -18.49
N LYS A 159 7.24 -7.96 -17.77
CA LYS A 159 8.40 -8.29 -16.95
C LYS A 159 8.39 -7.44 -15.69
N ARG A 160 8.93 -7.96 -14.58
CA ARG A 160 9.08 -7.17 -13.35
C ARG A 160 9.82 -5.86 -13.62
N ILE A 161 9.52 -4.81 -12.86
CA ILE A 161 10.08 -3.48 -13.07
C ILE A 161 10.81 -2.96 -11.81
N LEU A 162 10.31 -3.23 -10.64
CA LEU A 162 10.87 -2.78 -9.36
C LEU A 162 11.63 -3.90 -8.66
N MET A 163 11.03 -5.10 -8.61
CA MET A 163 11.67 -6.25 -8.00
C MET A 163 12.62 -6.93 -9.00
N PRO A 164 13.66 -7.61 -8.50
CA PRO A 164 14.50 -8.47 -9.34
C PRO A 164 13.71 -9.53 -10.08
N ASP A 165 14.22 -9.98 -11.24
CA ASP A 165 13.53 -10.98 -12.07
C ASP A 165 13.30 -12.31 -11.36
N ASP A 166 14.19 -12.66 -10.45
CA ASP A 166 14.18 -13.88 -9.64
C ASP A 166 13.50 -13.70 -8.27
N TRP A 167 12.82 -12.57 -8.05
CA TRP A 167 12.08 -12.35 -6.81
C TRP A 167 10.84 -13.22 -6.72
N GLU A 168 10.62 -13.82 -5.54
CA GLU A 168 9.44 -14.60 -5.23
C GLU A 168 8.42 -13.77 -4.45
N GLY A 169 7.14 -13.90 -4.81
CA GLY A 169 6.04 -13.19 -4.15
C GLY A 169 5.75 -11.80 -4.71
N PHE A 170 4.79 -11.13 -4.06
CA PHE A 170 4.25 -9.84 -4.46
C PHE A 170 4.16 -8.91 -3.25
N PRO A 171 5.09 -7.95 -3.11
CA PRO A 171 5.32 -7.23 -1.86
C PRO A 171 4.17 -6.33 -1.38
N LEU A 172 3.29 -5.86 -2.27
CA LEU A 172 2.17 -5.00 -1.88
C LEU A 172 0.87 -5.75 -1.57
N ARG A 173 0.85 -7.07 -1.69
CA ARG A 173 -0.28 -7.86 -1.20
C ARG A 173 -0.40 -7.74 0.31
N LYS A 174 -1.62 -7.60 0.82
CA LYS A 174 -1.88 -7.55 2.27
C LYS A 174 -1.54 -8.87 2.99
N THR A 175 -1.49 -9.95 2.24
CA THR A 175 -1.04 -11.28 2.73
C THR A 175 0.48 -11.41 2.80
N TYR A 176 1.23 -10.53 2.11
CA TYR A 176 2.69 -10.54 2.18
C TYR A 176 3.14 -9.90 3.51
N PRO A 177 4.09 -10.52 4.24
CA PRO A 177 4.55 -9.99 5.52
C PRO A 177 5.18 -8.61 5.36
N LEU A 178 4.82 -7.67 6.24
CA LEU A 178 5.37 -6.31 6.22
C LEU A 178 6.90 -6.28 6.39
N GLN A 179 7.42 -7.24 7.13
CA GLN A 179 8.86 -7.40 7.38
C GLN A 179 9.58 -8.20 6.30
N GLY A 180 8.86 -8.65 5.28
CA GLY A 180 9.34 -9.62 4.32
C GLY A 180 9.20 -11.06 4.81
N ASP A 181 9.31 -11.99 3.89
CA ASP A 181 9.37 -13.44 4.17
C ASP A 181 10.83 -13.92 4.32
N GLU A 182 11.00 -15.21 4.55
CA GLU A 182 12.33 -15.81 4.67
C GLU A 182 13.17 -15.59 3.41
N PHE A 183 12.56 -15.69 2.24
CA PHE A 183 13.26 -15.43 0.98
C PHE A 183 13.81 -13.99 0.91
N ALA A 184 13.00 -13.00 1.29
CA ALA A 184 13.41 -11.61 1.32
C ALA A 184 14.56 -11.35 2.29
N GLN A 185 14.55 -12.01 3.44
CA GLN A 185 15.59 -11.85 4.47
C GLN A 185 16.97 -12.32 4.01
N TRP A 186 17.00 -13.39 3.21
CA TRP A 186 18.25 -13.98 2.75
C TRP A 186 18.65 -13.60 1.33
N TYR A 187 17.80 -12.88 0.61
CA TYR A 187 17.97 -12.63 -0.83
C TYR A 187 19.33 -12.01 -1.15
N GLU A 188 19.72 -10.95 -0.45
CA GLU A 188 20.99 -10.27 -0.72
C GLU A 188 22.18 -11.10 -0.25
N VAL A 189 22.07 -11.73 0.90
CA VAL A 189 23.15 -12.61 1.40
C VAL A 189 23.42 -13.74 0.43
N ASP A 190 22.38 -14.45 0.02
CA ASP A 190 22.50 -15.58 -0.90
C ASP A 190 23.06 -15.16 -2.26
N LYS A 191 22.66 -14.00 -2.74
CA LYS A 191 23.03 -13.52 -4.07
C LYS A 191 24.45 -12.97 -4.12
N LEU A 192 24.90 -12.29 -3.07
CA LEU A 192 26.22 -11.67 -3.02
C LEU A 192 27.29 -12.61 -2.49
N PHE A 193 26.99 -13.43 -1.50
CA PHE A 193 27.98 -14.21 -0.77
C PHE A 193 27.74 -15.73 -0.86
N GLY A 194 26.58 -16.15 -1.35
CA GLY A 194 26.16 -17.55 -1.39
C GLY A 194 25.54 -18.04 -0.07
N LYS A 195 24.82 -19.14 -0.17
CA LYS A 195 24.07 -19.72 0.97
C LYS A 195 24.98 -20.15 2.14
N GLU A 196 26.22 -20.47 1.85
CA GLU A 196 27.20 -20.86 2.86
C GLU A 196 27.57 -19.69 3.81
N ALA A 197 27.36 -18.47 3.35
CA ALA A 197 27.63 -17.28 4.17
C ALA A 197 26.53 -16.95 5.19
N ARG A 198 25.40 -17.65 5.15
CA ARG A 198 24.26 -17.37 6.05
C ARG A 198 24.61 -17.48 7.53
N ASP A 199 25.44 -18.47 7.87
CA ASP A 199 25.85 -18.71 9.27
C ASP A 199 26.81 -17.64 9.82
N ILE A 200 27.47 -16.91 8.91
CA ILE A 200 28.47 -15.89 9.29
C ILE A 200 27.87 -14.49 9.27
N ILE A 201 27.09 -14.18 8.21
CA ILE A 201 26.62 -12.82 7.96
C ILE A 201 25.27 -12.57 8.66
N GLY A 202 24.43 -13.61 8.76
CA GLY A 202 23.06 -13.47 9.23
C GLY A 202 22.13 -12.84 8.19
N PRO A 203 20.82 -12.90 8.39
CA PRO A 203 19.83 -12.37 7.48
C PRO A 203 19.79 -10.84 7.54
N GLU A 204 19.46 -10.21 6.42
CA GLU A 204 19.12 -8.80 6.44
C GLU A 204 17.80 -8.59 7.17
N ILE A 205 17.85 -7.83 8.25
CA ILE A 205 16.67 -7.58 9.07
C ILE A 205 16.00 -6.28 8.61
N ARG A 206 14.87 -6.43 7.98
CA ARG A 206 13.99 -5.33 7.54
C ARG A 206 12.79 -5.16 8.47
N ASP A 207 13.00 -5.34 9.74
CA ASP A 207 11.95 -5.12 10.74
C ASP A 207 11.84 -3.64 11.04
N SER A 208 10.78 -3.00 10.56
CA SER A 208 10.50 -1.59 10.85
C SER A 208 10.41 -1.32 12.36
N ALA A 209 9.97 -2.28 13.11
CA ALA A 209 9.95 -2.16 14.57
C ALA A 209 11.33 -2.13 15.19
N ARG A 210 12.27 -2.87 14.61
CA ARG A 210 13.67 -2.85 15.08
C ARG A 210 14.40 -1.62 14.60
N VAL A 211 14.16 -1.19 13.37
CA VAL A 211 14.66 0.08 12.86
C VAL A 211 14.20 1.22 13.74
N ASP A 212 12.92 1.27 14.07
CA ASP A 212 12.38 2.28 14.98
C ASP A 212 13.01 2.22 16.37
N ARG A 213 13.27 1.04 16.90
CA ARG A 213 13.96 0.87 18.18
C ARG A 213 15.40 1.31 18.12
N TYR A 214 16.05 1.10 17.00
CA TYR A 214 17.46 1.40 16.83
C TYR A 214 17.72 2.87 16.47
N ASP A 215 16.97 3.39 15.49
CA ASP A 215 17.17 4.74 14.98
C ASP A 215 16.52 5.80 15.84
N THR A 216 15.43 5.43 16.45
CA THR A 216 14.59 6.33 17.22
C THR A 216 14.39 5.79 18.61
N GLU A 217 15.48 5.41 19.22
CA GLU A 217 15.51 4.87 20.59
C GLU A 217 14.55 5.53 21.55
N ARG A 218 14.17 6.71 21.20
CA ARG A 218 13.18 7.55 21.83
C ARG A 218 11.73 7.13 21.53
N PHE A 219 11.48 6.45 20.46
CA PHE A 219 10.21 5.78 20.31
C PHE A 219 10.17 4.50 21.02
N ALA A 220 11.07 4.47 21.87
CA ALA A 220 11.20 3.51 22.81
C ALA A 220 9.93 2.73 22.94
N ARG A 221 9.97 1.58 22.47
CA ARG A 221 9.10 0.56 22.96
C ARG A 221 9.73 0.11 24.21
N LEU A 222 9.35 0.73 25.29
CA LEU A 222 9.91 0.45 26.60
C LEU A 222 10.12 -1.05 26.77
N GLY A 223 11.34 -1.43 27.04
CA GLY A 223 11.75 -2.81 27.15
C GLY A 223 12.18 -3.46 25.83
N HIS A 224 12.16 -2.72 24.72
CA HIS A 224 12.52 -3.25 23.41
C HIS A 224 13.61 -2.47 22.68
N GLU A 225 14.12 -1.43 23.30
CA GLU A 225 15.23 -0.68 22.76
C GLU A 225 16.52 -1.49 22.86
N VAL A 226 17.31 -1.41 21.81
CA VAL A 226 18.62 -2.03 21.76
C VAL A 226 19.71 -1.00 22.00
N PRO A 227 20.77 -1.33 22.70
CA PRO A 227 21.89 -0.43 22.91
C PRO A 227 22.51 0.03 21.58
N ARG A 228 22.90 1.29 21.50
CA ARG A 228 23.57 1.82 20.32
C ARG A 228 24.81 0.98 20.01
N GLY A 229 24.90 0.51 18.76
CA GLY A 229 25.97 -0.39 18.33
C GLY A 229 25.75 -1.86 18.67
N ALA A 230 24.64 -2.21 19.31
CA ALA A 230 24.26 -3.61 19.46
C ALA A 230 23.85 -4.19 18.12
N ASP A 231 24.12 -5.47 17.94
CA ASP A 231 23.70 -6.20 16.75
C ASP A 231 22.19 -6.44 16.79
N ILE A 232 21.50 -5.85 15.84
CA ILE A 232 20.05 -5.99 15.70
C ILE A 232 19.66 -7.43 15.43
N SER A 233 20.51 -8.19 14.76
CA SER A 233 20.26 -9.59 14.42
C SER A 233 20.14 -10.51 15.63
N GLN A 234 20.70 -10.13 16.75
CA GLN A 234 20.61 -10.90 17.99
C GLN A 234 19.24 -10.88 18.65
N GLY A 235 18.32 -10.10 18.13
CA GLY A 235 17.01 -9.96 18.73
C GLY A 235 17.04 -9.11 19.99
N GLU A 236 16.13 -9.39 20.90
CA GLU A 236 16.09 -8.74 22.18
C GLU A 236 17.07 -9.41 23.12
N PRO A 237 18.03 -8.67 23.66
CA PRO A 237 18.98 -9.24 24.60
C PRO A 237 18.27 -9.78 25.85
N ASP A 238 18.82 -10.81 26.41
CA ASP A 238 18.33 -11.43 27.64
C ASP A 238 18.64 -10.61 28.90
N THR A 239 19.45 -9.59 28.77
CA THR A 239 19.80 -8.68 29.85
C THR A 239 19.03 -7.39 29.77
N PRO A 240 18.78 -6.70 30.90
CA PRO A 240 18.20 -5.38 30.87
C PRO A 240 19.01 -4.48 29.97
N LEU A 241 18.32 -3.87 29.03
CA LEU A 241 18.94 -3.02 28.06
C LEU A 241 19.17 -1.66 28.61
N CYS A 242 20.41 -1.25 28.49
CA CYS A 242 20.69 0.15 28.57
C CYS A 242 20.13 0.80 27.35
N TYR A 243 19.63 1.93 27.55
CA TYR A 243 19.34 2.82 26.48
C TYR A 243 20.60 3.13 25.67
N GLN A 244 20.45 3.35 24.39
CA GLN A 244 21.56 3.44 23.45
C GLN A 244 22.43 4.64 23.63
N GLU A 245 21.92 5.68 24.24
CA GLU A 245 22.69 6.89 24.49
C GLU A 245 23.35 6.85 25.83
N SER A 246 24.56 7.43 25.90
CA SER A 246 25.26 7.60 27.16
C SER A 246 24.41 8.42 28.13
N GLY A 247 24.09 7.86 29.28
CA GLY A 247 23.21 8.46 30.25
C GLY A 247 21.73 8.19 30.04
N GLY A 248 21.38 7.34 29.05
CA GLY A 248 20.02 6.89 28.82
C GLY A 248 19.44 6.06 29.96
N VAL A 249 18.16 5.87 29.93
CA VAL A 249 17.41 5.10 30.93
C VAL A 249 17.64 3.61 30.68
N PHE A 250 17.90 2.89 31.76
CA PHE A 250 17.94 1.43 31.70
C PHE A 250 16.53 0.87 31.48
N LEU A 251 16.43 0.00 30.53
CA LEU A 251 15.18 -0.69 30.22
C LEU A 251 15.20 -2.07 30.84
N ILE A 252 14.04 -2.48 31.29
CA ILE A 252 13.86 -3.76 31.93
C ILE A 252 13.42 -4.75 30.88
N GLU A 253 14.15 -5.83 30.76
CA GLU A 253 13.84 -6.92 29.84
C GLU A 253 12.50 -7.60 30.19
N LYS A 254 12.30 -7.87 31.46
CA LYS A 254 11.07 -8.47 31.98
C LYS A 254 10.42 -7.54 32.98
N PHE A 255 9.11 -7.40 32.84
CA PHE A 255 8.33 -6.69 33.84
C PHE A 255 8.27 -7.53 35.11
N ASP A 256 8.79 -6.96 36.19
CA ASP A 256 8.72 -7.52 37.53
C ASP A 256 7.81 -6.60 38.37
N ALA A 257 6.63 -7.10 38.68
CA ALA A 257 5.62 -6.32 39.39
C ALA A 257 6.07 -5.90 40.82
N GLU A 258 7.00 -6.63 41.43
CA GLU A 258 7.51 -6.31 42.76
C GLU A 258 8.60 -5.24 42.73
N LYS A 259 9.33 -5.15 41.62
CA LYS A 259 10.45 -4.22 41.46
C LYS A 259 10.16 -3.04 40.55
N SER A 260 9.09 -3.13 39.80
CA SER A 260 8.75 -2.12 38.82
C SER A 260 7.79 -1.07 39.39
N VAL A 261 8.07 0.17 39.10
CA VAL A 261 7.17 1.28 39.41
C VAL A 261 6.25 1.50 38.23
N VAL A 262 4.95 1.35 38.44
CA VAL A 262 3.94 1.69 37.44
C VAL A 262 3.78 3.20 37.42
N ILE A 263 4.22 3.81 36.37
CA ILE A 263 4.05 5.26 36.16
C ILE A 263 2.73 5.46 35.43
N SER A 264 1.76 6.07 36.11
CA SER A 264 0.43 6.35 35.56
C SER A 264 0.42 7.55 34.62
N ASP A 265 1.36 8.46 34.81
CA ASP A 265 1.55 9.62 33.95
C ASP A 265 3.03 9.89 33.72
N ARG A 266 3.41 10.22 32.51
CA ARG A 266 4.76 10.61 32.17
C ARG A 266 4.79 12.10 31.96
N ASP A 267 5.51 12.79 32.81
CA ASP A 267 6.01 14.12 32.50
C ASP A 267 7.08 13.97 31.40
N ARG A 268 6.81 14.58 30.27
CA ARG A 268 7.76 14.66 29.15
C ARG A 268 8.54 15.95 29.18
#